data_523041915ba3da87b00680104d5ab67a
#
_entry.id   523041915ba3da87b00680104d5ab67a
#
_cell.length_a   1.000
_cell.length_b   1.000
_cell.length_c   1.000
_cell.angle_alpha   90.00
_cell.angle_beta   90.00
_cell.angle_gamma   90.00
#
_symmetry.space_group_name_H-M   'P 1'
#
loop_
_entity.id
_entity.type
_entity.pdbx_description
1 polymer ?
#
loop_
_entity_poly.entity_id
_entity_poly.type
_entity_poly.pdbx_seq_one_letter_code
_entity_poly.pdbx_strand_id
1 'polypeptide(L)'
;MNNIYNRYIWLLHTVYQEKKVTFERLCEIWKHHFLYNGKPLSLRTFHHHRKMIEENFDIVIACNRKDYTYYIQNLDEILGDSCRNWLFNSRIIDVALKSSPCLFHRVVLPDMSNGIEYLPDISECISDGHELYIFYTNDKGNEVEGRLRPEGLKLFHNRWHLLGYRNGSEFCAVPLDALTRIYLSGNRFQTDCRFSLANR
;
A
#
# COMPACT_ATOMS: atom_id res chain seq x y z
N MET A 1 7.60 18.89 13.06
CA MET A 1 8.13 18.68 11.70
C MET A 1 6.95 18.56 10.73
N ASN A 2 6.79 19.51 9.82
CA ASN A 2 5.77 19.40 8.77
C ASN A 2 6.24 18.32 7.79
N ASN A 3 5.75 17.12 7.96
CA ASN A 3 6.06 16.03 7.05
C ASN A 3 5.42 16.34 5.68
N ILE A 4 6.24 16.56 4.67
CA ILE A 4 5.79 16.84 3.29
C ILE A 4 4.81 15.77 2.81
N TYR A 5 4.98 14.55 3.26
CA TYR A 5 4.11 13.41 3.01
C TYR A 5 2.66 13.66 3.44
N ASN A 6 2.44 14.26 4.62
CA ASN A 6 1.10 14.60 5.09
C ASN A 6 0.41 15.61 4.17
N ARG A 7 1.18 16.47 3.48
CA ARG A 7 0.63 17.41 2.48
C ARG A 7 0.19 16.70 1.21
N TYR A 8 0.91 15.66 0.77
CA TYR A 8 0.50 14.86 -0.38
C TYR A 8 -0.81 14.14 -0.10
N ILE A 9 -0.92 13.53 1.08
CA ILE A 9 -2.14 12.83 1.48
C ILE A 9 -3.31 13.80 1.67
N TRP A 10 -3.06 14.97 2.28
CA TRP A 10 -4.08 16.01 2.37
C TRP A 10 -4.60 16.41 0.98
N LEU A 11 -3.71 16.69 0.04
CA LEU A 11 -4.09 17.08 -1.32
C LEU A 11 -4.90 15.98 -2.01
N LEU A 12 -4.40 14.74 -1.93
CA LEU A 12 -5.06 13.57 -2.47
C LEU A 12 -6.47 13.39 -1.90
N HIS A 13 -6.59 13.43 -0.58
CA HIS A 13 -7.87 13.30 0.12
C HIS A 13 -8.84 14.42 -0.25
N THR A 14 -8.35 15.67 -0.34
CA THR A 14 -9.19 16.82 -0.71
C THR A 14 -9.72 16.68 -2.13
N VAL A 15 -8.87 16.32 -3.10
CA VAL A 15 -9.30 16.10 -4.49
C VAL A 15 -10.27 14.92 -4.59
N TYR A 16 -10.05 13.86 -3.80
CA TYR A 16 -10.96 12.71 -3.75
C TYR A 16 -12.36 13.09 -3.22
N GLN A 17 -12.42 13.86 -2.13
CA GLN A 17 -13.70 14.30 -1.53
C GLN A 17 -14.47 15.27 -2.42
N GLU A 18 -13.79 16.28 -2.97
CA GLU A 18 -14.41 17.31 -3.82
C GLU A 18 -14.76 16.77 -5.21
N LYS A 19 -14.21 15.59 -5.61
CA LYS A 19 -14.31 14.95 -6.93
C LYS A 19 -13.74 15.81 -8.07
N LYS A 20 -14.11 17.10 -8.11
CA LYS A 20 -13.59 18.14 -9.03
C LYS A 20 -13.38 19.41 -8.21
N VAL A 21 -12.19 19.97 -8.24
CA VAL A 21 -11.83 21.12 -7.40
C VAL A 21 -10.93 22.09 -8.18
N THR A 22 -11.17 23.38 -8.07
CA THR A 22 -10.27 24.41 -8.61
C THR A 22 -9.08 24.65 -7.69
N PHE A 23 -8.02 25.26 -8.22
CA PHE A 23 -6.86 25.62 -7.40
C PHE A 23 -7.20 26.64 -6.30
N GLU A 24 -8.07 27.60 -6.59
CA GLU A 24 -8.56 28.60 -5.63
C GLU A 24 -9.26 27.92 -4.47
N ARG A 25 -10.13 26.95 -4.76
CA ARG A 25 -10.85 26.19 -3.73
C ARG A 25 -9.89 25.35 -2.88
N LEU A 26 -8.88 24.76 -3.49
CA LEU A 26 -7.81 24.06 -2.75
C LEU A 26 -7.07 25.00 -1.80
N CYS A 27 -6.77 26.22 -2.23
CA CYS A 27 -6.13 27.24 -1.39
C CYS A 27 -7.01 27.66 -0.21
N GLU A 28 -8.33 27.77 -0.40
CA GLU A 28 -9.26 28.05 0.69
C GLU A 28 -9.28 26.92 1.72
N ILE A 29 -9.47 25.67 1.27
CA ILE A 29 -9.47 24.51 2.16
C ILE A 29 -8.14 24.40 2.92
N TRP A 30 -7.00 24.66 2.23
CA TRP A 30 -5.68 24.64 2.85
C TRP A 30 -5.55 25.59 4.01
N LYS A 31 -6.09 26.81 3.91
CA LYS A 31 -6.03 27.82 4.98
C LYS A 31 -6.69 27.39 6.29
N HIS A 32 -7.69 26.52 6.20
CA HIS A 32 -8.44 26.02 7.35
C HIS A 32 -7.96 24.65 7.84
N HIS A 33 -6.95 24.07 7.16
CA HIS A 33 -6.45 22.76 7.52
C HIS A 33 -5.44 22.83 8.68
N PHE A 34 -5.43 21.85 9.58
CA PHE A 34 -4.54 21.83 10.74
C PHE A 34 -3.04 21.81 10.38
N LEU A 35 -2.65 21.37 9.18
CA LEU A 35 -1.27 21.45 8.67
C LEU A 35 -0.88 22.85 8.19
N TYR A 36 -1.81 23.81 8.16
CA TYR A 36 -1.54 25.17 7.71
C TYR A 36 -0.61 25.88 8.69
N ASN A 37 0.51 26.33 8.20
CA ASN A 37 1.56 26.99 8.98
C ASN A 37 1.71 28.50 8.61
N GLY A 38 0.65 29.13 8.13
CA GLY A 38 0.68 30.52 7.67
C GLY A 38 1.19 30.72 6.24
N LYS A 39 1.66 29.66 5.58
CA LYS A 39 2.16 29.73 4.19
C LYS A 39 1.09 29.27 3.21
N PRO A 40 0.64 30.13 2.28
CA PRO A 40 -0.34 29.76 1.26
C PRO A 40 0.23 28.67 0.32
N LEU A 41 -0.66 27.88 -0.24
CA LEU A 41 -0.29 26.92 -1.27
C LEU A 41 0.01 27.67 -2.57
N SER A 42 1.26 27.62 -3.06
CA SER A 42 1.61 28.19 -4.36
C SER A 42 1.29 27.21 -5.49
N LEU A 43 1.00 27.74 -6.68
CA LEU A 43 0.74 26.89 -7.86
C LEU A 43 1.95 25.99 -8.19
N ARG A 44 3.17 26.50 -8.03
CA ARG A 44 4.41 25.71 -8.20
C ARG A 44 4.47 24.56 -7.21
N THR A 45 4.18 24.80 -5.94
CA THR A 45 4.15 23.75 -4.90
C THR A 45 3.07 22.73 -5.18
N PHE A 46 1.90 23.17 -5.62
CA PHE A 46 0.80 22.29 -6.00
C PHE A 46 1.18 21.37 -7.16
N HIS A 47 1.78 21.89 -8.23
CA HIS A 47 2.23 21.05 -9.34
C HIS A 47 3.33 20.07 -8.93
N HIS A 48 4.26 20.50 -8.07
CA HIS A 48 5.26 19.59 -7.51
C HIS A 48 4.60 18.47 -6.69
N HIS A 49 3.63 18.79 -5.83
CA HIS A 49 2.93 17.78 -5.04
C HIS A 49 2.16 16.80 -5.92
N ARG A 50 1.52 17.25 -7.00
CA ARG A 50 0.85 16.37 -7.96
C ARG A 50 1.81 15.35 -8.57
N LYS A 51 2.97 15.82 -9.03
CA LYS A 51 4.00 14.96 -9.59
C LYS A 51 4.49 13.92 -8.58
N MET A 52 4.76 14.35 -7.35
CA MET A 52 5.19 13.45 -6.28
C MET A 52 4.11 12.45 -5.86
N ILE A 53 2.83 12.81 -5.95
CA ILE A 53 1.71 11.89 -5.71
C ILE A 53 1.67 10.81 -6.80
N GLU A 54 1.83 11.20 -8.06
CA GLU A 54 1.89 10.28 -9.19
C GLU A 54 3.06 9.30 -9.04
N GLU A 55 4.27 9.82 -8.77
CA GLU A 55 5.49 9.00 -8.64
C GLU A 55 5.47 8.05 -7.43
N ASN A 56 4.87 8.44 -6.30
CA ASN A 56 4.93 7.64 -5.06
C ASN A 56 3.70 6.77 -4.81
N PHE A 57 2.55 7.10 -5.43
CA PHE A 57 1.29 6.41 -5.17
C PHE A 57 0.61 5.87 -6.42
N ASP A 58 1.17 6.15 -7.61
CA ASP A 58 0.56 5.81 -8.90
C ASP A 58 -0.88 6.36 -9.02
N ILE A 59 -1.09 7.59 -8.50
CA ILE A 59 -2.37 8.29 -8.52
C ILE A 59 -2.24 9.58 -9.34
N VAL A 60 -2.96 9.66 -10.44
CA VAL A 60 -2.87 10.77 -11.39
C VAL A 60 -3.94 11.82 -11.09
N ILE A 61 -3.51 13.00 -10.62
CA ILE A 61 -4.38 14.17 -10.49
C ILE A 61 -4.32 14.96 -11.79
N ALA A 62 -5.32 14.83 -12.65
CA ALA A 62 -5.42 15.51 -13.94
C ALA A 62 -6.11 16.88 -13.81
N CYS A 63 -5.97 17.72 -14.85
CA CYS A 63 -6.63 19.00 -14.96
C CYS A 63 -7.58 19.00 -16.16
N ASN A 64 -8.85 19.30 -15.93
CA ASN A 64 -9.77 19.60 -16.99
C ASN A 64 -9.54 21.06 -17.47
N ARG A 65 -9.08 21.22 -18.71
CA ARG A 65 -8.72 22.54 -19.27
C ARG A 65 -9.93 23.43 -19.59
N LYS A 66 -11.16 22.89 -19.59
CA LYS A 66 -12.37 23.67 -19.88
C LYS A 66 -12.80 24.53 -18.70
N ASP A 67 -12.67 24.00 -17.50
CA ASP A 67 -13.13 24.63 -16.25
C ASP A 67 -12.02 24.76 -15.19
N TYR A 68 -10.78 24.39 -15.56
CA TYR A 68 -9.60 24.42 -14.70
C TYR A 68 -9.79 23.64 -13.38
N THR A 69 -10.61 22.60 -13.39
CA THR A 69 -10.79 21.71 -12.23
C THR A 69 -9.81 20.56 -12.26
N TYR A 70 -9.38 20.14 -11.09
CA TYR A 70 -8.52 18.99 -10.85
C TYR A 70 -9.33 17.82 -10.33
N TYR A 71 -8.99 16.62 -10.75
CA TYR A 71 -9.68 15.37 -10.39
C TYR A 71 -8.71 14.18 -10.46
N ILE A 72 -9.04 13.07 -9.81
CA ILE A 72 -8.26 11.84 -9.90
C ILE A 72 -8.67 11.11 -11.18
N GLN A 73 -7.74 10.98 -12.12
CA GLN A 73 -8.02 10.42 -13.46
C GLN A 73 -8.22 8.90 -13.43
N ASN A 74 -7.40 8.19 -12.68
CA ASN A 74 -7.40 6.73 -12.58
C ASN A 74 -8.16 6.20 -11.34
N LEU A 75 -9.16 6.95 -10.88
CA LEU A 75 -9.91 6.58 -9.66
C LEU A 75 -10.63 5.24 -9.79
N ASP A 76 -11.26 4.98 -10.93
CA ASP A 76 -12.00 3.74 -11.15
C ASP A 76 -11.08 2.52 -11.15
N GLU A 77 -9.86 2.66 -11.69
CA GLU A 77 -8.83 1.62 -11.64
C GLU A 77 -8.36 1.36 -10.19
N ILE A 78 -8.18 2.42 -9.40
CA ILE A 78 -7.78 2.32 -7.99
C ILE A 78 -8.87 1.61 -7.18
N LEU A 79 -10.11 2.02 -7.35
CA LEU A 79 -11.24 1.44 -6.61
C LEU A 79 -11.58 0.02 -7.07
N GLY A 80 -11.32 -0.31 -8.33
CA GLY A 80 -11.52 -1.64 -8.91
C GLY A 80 -10.44 -2.67 -8.50
N ASP A 81 -9.25 -2.21 -8.12
CA ASP A 81 -8.17 -3.06 -7.63
C ASP A 81 -8.18 -3.12 -6.10
N SER A 82 -8.37 -4.31 -5.55
CA SER A 82 -8.51 -4.49 -4.10
C SER A 82 -7.27 -4.07 -3.31
N CYS A 83 -6.07 -4.30 -3.84
CA CYS A 83 -4.81 -3.92 -3.19
C CYS A 83 -4.62 -2.40 -3.22
N ARG A 84 -4.80 -1.77 -4.39
CA ARG A 84 -4.71 -0.31 -4.54
C ARG A 84 -5.75 0.41 -3.68
N ASN A 85 -6.99 -0.07 -3.66
CA ASN A 85 -8.06 0.47 -2.83
C ASN A 85 -7.74 0.35 -1.33
N TRP A 86 -7.23 -0.79 -0.90
CA TRP A 86 -6.82 -0.98 0.49
C TRP A 86 -5.69 -0.01 0.89
N LEU A 87 -4.65 0.13 0.05
CA LEU A 87 -3.55 1.07 0.27
C LEU A 87 -4.04 2.52 0.30
N PHE A 88 -4.92 2.89 -0.63
CA PHE A 88 -5.52 4.22 -0.70
C PHE A 88 -6.27 4.57 0.60
N ASN A 89 -7.17 3.68 1.04
CA ASN A 89 -7.93 3.88 2.27
C ASN A 89 -7.04 3.92 3.51
N SER A 90 -6.03 3.06 3.59
CA SER A 90 -5.06 3.03 4.70
C SER A 90 -4.31 4.36 4.83
N ARG A 91 -3.97 5.02 3.71
CA ARG A 91 -3.34 6.35 3.74
C ARG A 91 -4.27 7.42 4.28
N ILE A 92 -5.54 7.40 3.89
CA ILE A 92 -6.54 8.34 4.42
C ILE A 92 -6.70 8.16 5.92
N ILE A 93 -6.78 6.93 6.40
CA ILE A 93 -6.87 6.60 7.83
C ILE A 93 -5.63 7.12 8.59
N ASP A 94 -4.43 6.89 8.08
CA ASP A 94 -3.18 7.35 8.70
C ASP A 94 -3.19 8.88 8.93
N VAL A 95 -3.65 9.65 7.93
CA VAL A 95 -3.76 11.12 8.07
C VAL A 95 -4.84 11.52 9.05
N ALA A 96 -6.00 10.87 9.02
CA ALA A 96 -7.09 11.16 9.95
C ALA A 96 -6.65 10.93 11.42
N LEU A 97 -5.93 9.86 11.69
CA LEU A 97 -5.39 9.55 13.01
C LEU A 97 -4.32 10.56 13.44
N LYS A 98 -3.42 10.96 12.53
CA LYS A 98 -2.37 11.96 12.82
C LYS A 98 -2.94 13.37 13.04
N SER A 99 -4.06 13.70 12.40
CA SER A 99 -4.72 14.99 12.56
C SER A 99 -5.38 15.18 13.93
N SER A 100 -5.69 14.10 14.60
CA SER A 100 -6.37 14.12 15.90
C SER A 100 -5.72 13.12 16.85
N PRO A 101 -4.64 13.48 17.55
CA PRO A 101 -3.90 12.57 18.43
C PRO A 101 -4.77 11.87 19.49
N CYS A 102 -5.84 12.50 19.93
CA CYS A 102 -6.80 11.90 20.87
C CYS A 102 -7.59 10.72 20.25
N LEU A 103 -7.64 10.59 18.92
CA LEU A 103 -8.26 9.46 18.26
C LEU A 103 -7.51 8.15 18.46
N PHE A 104 -6.18 8.19 18.63
CA PHE A 104 -5.40 6.96 18.88
C PHE A 104 -5.91 6.14 20.07
N HIS A 105 -6.46 6.81 21.09
CA HIS A 105 -7.04 6.16 22.28
C HIS A 105 -8.51 5.76 22.11
N ARG A 106 -9.13 6.10 20.97
CA ARG A 106 -10.55 5.86 20.70
C ARG A 106 -10.80 4.97 19.49
N VAL A 107 -9.74 4.62 18.76
CA VAL A 107 -9.80 3.72 17.60
C VAL A 107 -9.29 2.36 18.05
N VAL A 108 -10.13 1.36 17.89
CA VAL A 108 -9.74 -0.05 18.09
C VAL A 108 -9.49 -0.62 16.71
N LEU A 109 -8.23 -0.98 16.47
CA LEU A 109 -7.84 -1.70 15.26
C LEU A 109 -7.66 -3.18 15.60
N PRO A 110 -7.93 -4.08 14.66
CA PRO A 110 -7.59 -5.48 14.86
C PRO A 110 -6.08 -5.64 14.99
N ASP A 111 -5.65 -6.57 15.82
CA ASP A 111 -4.25 -6.92 15.91
C ASP A 111 -3.77 -7.45 14.55
N MET A 112 -2.69 -6.84 14.06
CA MET A 112 -2.01 -7.32 12.86
C MET A 112 -0.96 -8.34 13.29
N SER A 113 -0.91 -9.45 12.58
CA SER A 113 0.13 -10.46 12.84
C SER A 113 1.54 -9.91 12.52
N ASN A 114 2.54 -10.43 13.20
CA ASN A 114 3.95 -10.19 12.92
C ASN A 114 4.33 -10.74 11.53
N GLY A 115 5.60 -10.61 11.13
CA GLY A 115 6.11 -11.15 9.87
C GLY A 115 6.09 -10.16 8.71
N ILE A 116 5.63 -8.92 8.93
CA ILE A 116 5.64 -7.85 7.91
C ILE A 116 7.07 -7.54 7.46
N GLU A 117 8.06 -7.75 8.30
CA GLU A 117 9.48 -7.57 8.00
C GLU A 117 9.97 -8.43 6.82
N TYR A 118 9.32 -9.54 6.53
CA TYR A 118 9.65 -10.41 5.39
C TYR A 118 9.03 -9.95 4.05
N LEU A 119 8.06 -9.01 4.08
CA LEU A 119 7.34 -8.58 2.86
C LEU A 119 8.27 -8.02 1.77
N PRO A 120 9.26 -7.15 2.08
CA PRO A 120 10.15 -6.61 1.05
C PRO A 120 10.94 -7.72 0.33
N ASP A 121 11.58 -8.61 1.09
CA ASP A 121 12.41 -9.69 0.53
C ASP A 121 11.58 -10.68 -0.30
N ILE A 122 10.38 -11.03 0.20
CA ILE A 122 9.45 -11.91 -0.53
C ILE A 122 8.97 -11.25 -1.82
N SER A 123 8.65 -9.96 -1.78
CA SER A 123 8.20 -9.21 -2.96
C SER A 123 9.28 -9.15 -4.04
N GLU A 124 10.53 -8.91 -3.64
CA GLU A 124 11.68 -8.95 -4.54
C GLU A 124 11.87 -10.34 -5.16
N CYS A 125 11.78 -11.39 -4.34
CA CYS A 125 11.89 -12.78 -4.83
C CYS A 125 10.80 -13.14 -5.84
N ILE A 126 9.55 -12.69 -5.63
CA ILE A 126 8.45 -12.90 -6.58
C ILE A 126 8.76 -12.16 -7.89
N SER A 127 9.20 -10.90 -7.81
CA SER A 127 9.50 -10.06 -8.97
C SER A 127 10.66 -10.63 -9.80
N ASP A 128 11.71 -11.12 -9.16
CA ASP A 128 12.92 -11.61 -9.79
C ASP A 128 12.87 -13.08 -10.18
N GLY A 129 11.80 -13.78 -9.79
CA GLY A 129 11.63 -15.20 -10.07
C GLY A 129 12.59 -16.11 -9.31
N HIS A 130 12.85 -15.79 -8.02
CA HIS A 130 13.70 -16.61 -7.15
C HIS A 130 12.87 -17.49 -6.22
N GLU A 131 13.25 -18.79 -6.12
CA GLU A 131 12.74 -19.64 -5.06
C GLU A 131 13.31 -19.23 -3.71
N LEU A 132 12.52 -19.41 -2.66
CA LEU A 132 12.90 -19.24 -1.28
C LEU A 132 13.21 -20.58 -0.62
N TYR A 133 14.17 -20.60 0.29
CA TYR A 133 14.29 -21.64 1.30
C TYR A 133 13.74 -21.07 2.60
N ILE A 134 12.64 -21.65 3.10
CA ILE A 134 11.90 -21.15 4.25
C ILE A 134 12.00 -22.09 5.44
N PHE A 135 12.01 -21.50 6.63
CA PHE A 135 11.86 -22.19 7.91
C PHE A 135 10.65 -21.58 8.62
N TYR A 136 9.73 -22.40 9.03
CA TYR A 136 8.54 -21.93 9.74
C TYR A 136 8.02 -22.96 10.75
N THR A 137 7.25 -22.50 11.72
CA THR A 137 6.56 -23.35 12.68
C THR A 137 5.13 -23.57 12.20
N ASN A 138 4.75 -24.84 12.01
CA ASN A 138 3.39 -25.19 11.59
C ASN A 138 2.39 -25.10 12.76
N ASP A 139 1.08 -25.23 12.46
CA ASP A 139 0.02 -25.15 13.48
C ASP A 139 0.11 -26.22 14.58
N LYS A 140 0.91 -27.27 14.36
CA LYS A 140 1.18 -28.32 15.35
C LYS A 140 2.41 -28.02 16.23
N GLY A 141 3.05 -26.87 16.03
CA GLY A 141 4.25 -26.46 16.74
C GLY A 141 5.55 -27.11 16.26
N ASN A 142 5.51 -27.83 15.13
CA ASN A 142 6.70 -28.45 14.56
C ASN A 142 7.42 -27.48 13.63
N GLU A 143 8.75 -27.48 13.70
CA GLU A 143 9.57 -26.78 12.71
C GLU A 143 9.50 -27.53 11.37
N VAL A 144 9.27 -26.78 10.32
CA VAL A 144 9.21 -27.24 8.94
C VAL A 144 10.15 -26.39 8.10
N GLU A 145 10.90 -27.04 7.23
CA GLU A 145 11.77 -26.36 6.28
C GLU A 145 11.57 -26.89 4.88
N GLY A 146 11.94 -26.09 3.88
CA GLY A 146 11.86 -26.53 2.50
C GLY A 146 11.97 -25.40 1.49
N ARG A 147 12.06 -25.81 0.23
CA ARG A 147 12.01 -24.87 -0.89
C ARG A 147 10.57 -24.48 -1.16
N LEU A 148 10.37 -23.18 -1.41
CA LEU A 148 9.08 -22.64 -1.78
C LEU A 148 9.25 -21.73 -3.00
N ARG A 149 8.49 -22.03 -4.05
CA ARG A 149 8.32 -21.12 -5.17
C ARG A 149 7.21 -20.14 -4.81
N PRO A 150 7.53 -18.87 -4.52
CA PRO A 150 6.54 -17.88 -4.11
C PRO A 150 5.68 -17.46 -5.32
N GLU A 151 4.36 -17.46 -5.15
CA GLU A 151 3.40 -17.04 -6.18
C GLU A 151 2.72 -15.73 -5.82
N GLY A 152 2.63 -15.42 -4.53
CA GLY A 152 2.01 -14.19 -4.07
C GLY A 152 1.81 -14.11 -2.58
N LEU A 153 1.20 -12.99 -2.19
CA LEU A 153 0.89 -12.64 -0.80
C LEU A 153 -0.62 -12.48 -0.63
N LYS A 154 -1.17 -12.97 0.47
CA LYS A 154 -2.58 -12.84 0.80
C LYS A 154 -2.75 -12.34 2.23
N LEU A 155 -3.51 -11.25 2.39
CA LEU A 155 -3.97 -10.81 3.70
C LEU A 155 -5.33 -11.48 3.97
N PHE A 156 -5.38 -12.32 5.00
CA PHE A 156 -6.59 -13.03 5.40
C PHE A 156 -6.72 -13.02 6.91
N HIS A 157 -7.86 -12.60 7.44
CA HIS A 157 -8.10 -12.44 8.87
C HIS A 157 -6.99 -11.65 9.58
N ASN A 158 -6.57 -10.52 9.00
CA ASN A 158 -5.48 -9.64 9.48
C ASN A 158 -4.10 -10.33 9.59
N ARG A 159 -3.92 -11.44 8.92
CA ARG A 159 -2.70 -12.23 8.91
C ARG A 159 -2.19 -12.39 7.49
N TRP A 160 -0.95 -11.98 7.25
CA TRP A 160 -0.31 -12.15 5.96
C TRP A 160 0.12 -13.58 5.74
N HIS A 161 -0.12 -14.09 4.55
CA HIS A 161 0.27 -15.43 4.12
C HIS A 161 1.10 -15.34 2.84
N LEU A 162 2.20 -16.07 2.82
CA LEU A 162 2.96 -16.36 1.62
C LEU A 162 2.32 -17.57 0.93
N LEU A 163 1.88 -17.36 -0.31
CA LEU A 163 1.31 -18.40 -1.15
C LEU A 163 2.37 -18.91 -2.11
N GLY A 164 2.43 -20.21 -2.30
CA GLY A 164 3.41 -20.79 -3.24
C GLY A 164 3.37 -22.30 -3.30
N TYR A 165 4.29 -22.84 -4.09
CA TYR A 165 4.46 -24.29 -4.24
C TYR A 165 5.69 -24.77 -3.47
N ARG A 166 5.45 -25.62 -2.47
CA ARG A 166 6.49 -26.26 -1.70
C ARG A 166 7.04 -27.47 -2.44
N ASN A 167 8.38 -27.61 -2.48
CA ASN A 167 9.08 -28.72 -3.13
C ASN A 167 8.59 -29.03 -4.56
N GLY A 168 8.16 -27.99 -5.27
CA GLY A 168 7.80 -28.03 -6.68
C GLY A 168 6.35 -28.42 -7.02
N SER A 169 5.56 -28.96 -6.09
CA SER A 169 4.22 -29.48 -6.44
C SER A 169 3.10 -29.19 -5.43
N GLU A 170 3.42 -29.04 -4.18
CA GLU A 170 2.43 -28.86 -3.12
C GLU A 170 2.11 -27.37 -2.92
N PHE A 171 0.91 -26.94 -3.34
CA PHE A 171 0.46 -25.59 -3.06
C PHE A 171 0.17 -25.42 -1.57
N CYS A 172 0.76 -24.39 -0.97
CA CYS A 172 0.59 -24.08 0.45
C CYS A 172 0.46 -22.59 0.70
N ALA A 173 -0.09 -22.27 1.86
CA ALA A 173 -0.16 -20.92 2.41
C ALA A 173 0.57 -20.93 3.75
N VAL A 174 1.68 -20.18 3.83
CA VAL A 174 2.49 -20.09 5.04
C VAL A 174 2.26 -18.73 5.67
N PRO A 175 1.76 -18.65 6.91
CA PRO A 175 1.63 -17.38 7.61
C PRO A 175 3.00 -16.73 7.82
N LEU A 176 3.12 -15.42 7.57
CA LEU A 176 4.40 -14.73 7.69
C LEU A 176 4.91 -14.68 9.14
N ASP A 177 4.01 -14.60 10.10
CA ASP A 177 4.33 -14.63 11.53
C ASP A 177 4.77 -16.02 12.03
N ALA A 178 4.56 -17.06 11.23
CA ALA A 178 5.09 -18.39 11.49
C ALA A 178 6.52 -18.58 10.94
N LEU A 179 6.97 -17.71 10.04
CA LEU A 179 8.32 -17.76 9.49
C LEU A 179 9.34 -17.44 10.57
N THR A 180 10.39 -18.25 10.63
CA THR A 180 11.55 -18.02 11.51
C THR A 180 12.76 -17.53 10.74
N ARG A 181 12.92 -17.98 9.50
CA ARG A 181 14.01 -17.57 8.60
C ARG A 181 13.59 -17.77 7.13
N ILE A 182 14.16 -16.93 6.26
CA ILE A 182 14.08 -17.09 4.82
C ILE A 182 15.46 -16.90 4.19
N TYR A 183 15.74 -17.60 3.10
CA TYR A 183 16.94 -17.44 2.30
C TYR A 183 16.60 -17.57 0.82
N LEU A 184 17.36 -16.90 -0.04
CA LEU A 184 17.33 -17.12 -1.48
C LEU A 184 17.88 -18.54 -1.78
N SER A 185 17.13 -19.37 -2.51
CA SER A 185 17.54 -20.72 -2.89
C SER A 185 18.31 -20.59 -4.16
N GLY A 186 19.07 -20.02 -4.64
CA GLY A 186 19.82 -19.99 -5.91
C GLY A 186 19.07 -20.50 -7.16
N ASN A 187 17.90 -21.09 -7.02
CA ASN A 187 17.04 -21.53 -8.11
C ASN A 187 16.16 -20.39 -8.61
N ARG A 188 15.96 -20.35 -9.93
CA ARG A 188 15.05 -19.39 -10.56
C ARG A 188 13.87 -20.10 -11.20
N PHE A 189 12.73 -19.42 -11.24
CA PHE A 189 11.54 -19.83 -11.97
C PHE A 189 11.06 -18.69 -12.89
N GLN A 190 10.32 -19.06 -13.91
CA GLN A 190 9.73 -18.05 -14.79
C GLN A 190 8.51 -17.44 -14.11
N THR A 191 8.56 -16.12 -13.86
CA THR A 191 7.47 -15.36 -13.27
C THR A 191 6.46 -15.00 -14.35
N ASP A 192 5.19 -15.33 -14.14
CA ASP A 192 4.11 -14.79 -14.96
C ASP A 192 3.51 -13.58 -14.25
N CYS A 193 3.90 -12.39 -14.69
CA CYS A 193 3.38 -11.12 -14.14
C CYS A 193 1.85 -10.94 -14.32
N ARG A 194 1.19 -11.82 -15.07
CA ARG A 194 -0.27 -11.85 -15.27
C ARG A 194 -0.98 -12.81 -14.33
N PHE A 195 -0.22 -13.48 -13.46
CA PHE A 195 -0.80 -14.41 -12.50
C PHE A 195 -1.68 -13.66 -11.51
N SER A 196 -2.98 -13.91 -11.54
CA SER A 196 -3.94 -13.34 -10.61
C SER A 196 -4.38 -14.39 -9.59
N LEU A 197 -4.14 -14.12 -8.32
CA LEU A 197 -4.63 -14.93 -7.19
C LEU A 197 -6.13 -14.73 -6.92
N ALA A 198 -6.81 -13.83 -7.64
CA ALA A 198 -8.20 -13.45 -7.41
C ALA A 198 -9.21 -14.60 -7.60
N ASN A 199 -8.81 -15.71 -8.21
CA ASN A 199 -9.67 -16.84 -8.54
C ASN A 199 -9.32 -18.14 -7.76
N ARG A 200 -8.60 -18.05 -6.62
CA ARG A 200 -8.28 -19.20 -5.78
C ARG A 200 -8.59 -18.97 -4.31
#